data_c22f032a9271649d188400a004adf55e
#
_entry.id   c22f032a9271649d188400a004adf55e
#
_cell.length_a   1.000
_cell.length_b   1.000
_cell.length_c   1.000
_cell.angle_alpha   90.00
_cell.angle_beta   90.00
_cell.angle_gamma   90.00
#
_symmetry.space_group_name_H-M   'P 1'
#
loop_
_entity.id
_entity.type
_entity.pdbx_description
1 polymer ?
#
loop_
_entity_poly.entity_id
_entity_poly.type
_entity_poly.pdbx_seq_one_letter_code
_entity_poly.pdbx_strand_id
1 'polypeptide(L)'
;MGQWRVEGGSIWQERDFAANREIMMEVEQEPDCVLHLREDDLILPGLIDMHAHIWAPPARSPFGVEGNRYFSEGFVGALDAGTFGVNDWEQAERYWQRFSNLRLKSFLSILPEGLTVFPPVAPTLPEEIHTDRYVDVISAHPGQALGVKVQLGWLPYKSAETDTALMRLCREIADRSKSHMMVHTSGQCMDARESAGFLQRGDILTHPYSGFANTILDEHGNVLPEVFAARERGVLFDVGYAGKHFSWRVFRQAYAQGLKFDTLGADLVEMSYRTPGSKVVDQFHILSALLNFGVSREEVFQALVTNPAQYLEFPLTYHNQCVVLRRQEVDFEMIDGQGEVYACGFLYAPVLVIQNGQLLKNQIRDK
;
A
#
# COMPACT_ATOMS: atom_id res chain seq x y z
N MET A 1 -3.95 -24.78 22.55
CA MET A 1 -4.64 -24.22 21.37
C MET A 1 -6.10 -24.58 21.47
N GLY A 2 -6.98 -23.56 21.37
CA GLY A 2 -8.42 -23.76 21.24
C GLY A 2 -8.81 -23.90 19.78
N GLN A 3 -9.86 -24.70 19.56
CA GLN A 3 -10.52 -24.78 18.25
C GLN A 3 -11.66 -23.78 18.22
N TRP A 4 -11.52 -22.77 17.35
CA TRP A 4 -12.55 -21.77 17.16
C TRP A 4 -13.35 -22.06 15.91
N ARG A 5 -14.67 -22.05 16.07
CA ARG A 5 -15.63 -22.18 14.98
C ARG A 5 -16.30 -20.83 14.74
N VAL A 6 -16.09 -20.26 13.57
CA VAL A 6 -16.66 -18.97 13.17
C VAL A 6 -17.80 -19.22 12.18
N GLU A 7 -19.02 -18.92 12.60
CA GLU A 7 -20.26 -19.16 11.85
C GLU A 7 -20.89 -17.85 11.38
N GLY A 8 -21.49 -17.86 10.19
CA GLY A 8 -22.15 -16.69 9.60
C GLY A 8 -21.19 -15.74 8.89
N GLY A 9 -21.71 -14.60 8.45
CA GLY A 9 -20.97 -13.62 7.67
C GLY A 9 -20.73 -14.02 6.21
N SER A 10 -19.91 -13.24 5.53
CA SER A 10 -19.49 -13.47 4.14
C SER A 10 -17.98 -13.61 4.06
N ILE A 11 -17.49 -14.69 3.47
CA ILE A 11 -16.08 -15.05 3.37
C ILE A 11 -15.50 -14.70 2.00
N TRP A 12 -14.31 -14.09 1.98
CA TRP A 12 -13.58 -13.79 0.76
C TRP A 12 -13.01 -15.05 0.09
N GLN A 13 -13.33 -15.25 -1.17
CA GLN A 13 -12.90 -16.38 -1.99
C GLN A 13 -12.19 -15.88 -3.26
N GLU A 14 -10.93 -15.43 -3.10
CA GLU A 14 -10.05 -14.95 -4.17
C GLU A 14 -10.56 -13.73 -4.97
N ARG A 15 -11.81 -13.71 -5.39
CA ARG A 15 -12.37 -12.65 -6.25
C ARG A 15 -13.71 -12.10 -5.79
N ASP A 16 -14.38 -12.79 -4.88
CA ASP A 16 -15.75 -12.45 -4.46
C ASP A 16 -16.03 -12.95 -3.04
N PHE A 17 -17.11 -12.44 -2.46
CA PHE A 17 -17.64 -12.90 -1.18
C PHE A 17 -18.69 -13.99 -1.37
N ALA A 18 -18.55 -15.07 -0.63
CA ALA A 18 -19.55 -16.13 -0.52
C ALA A 18 -20.09 -16.20 0.90
N ALA A 19 -21.33 -16.71 1.07
CA ALA A 19 -21.89 -16.96 2.39
C ALA A 19 -21.00 -17.95 3.16
N ASN A 20 -20.54 -17.56 4.34
CA ASN A 20 -19.80 -18.43 5.22
C ASN A 20 -20.79 -19.30 6.01
N ARG A 21 -20.62 -20.63 5.93
CA ARG A 21 -21.32 -21.56 6.83
C ARG A 21 -20.56 -21.70 8.14
N GLU A 22 -19.30 -22.09 8.03
CA GLU A 22 -18.38 -22.18 9.15
C GLU A 22 -16.92 -22.16 8.68
N ILE A 23 -16.03 -21.62 9.50
CA ILE A 23 -14.58 -21.78 9.38
C ILE A 23 -14.05 -22.31 10.70
N MET A 24 -13.15 -23.29 10.61
CA MET A 24 -12.42 -23.80 11.77
C MET A 24 -11.03 -23.15 11.83
N MET A 25 -10.68 -22.65 13.01
CA MET A 25 -9.41 -21.94 13.24
C MET A 25 -8.73 -22.45 14.50
N GLU A 26 -7.40 -22.42 14.50
CA GLU A 26 -6.61 -22.67 15.70
C GLU A 26 -6.20 -21.36 16.35
N VAL A 27 -6.54 -21.18 17.63
CA VAL A 27 -6.21 -19.98 18.39
C VAL A 27 -5.39 -20.35 19.62
N GLU A 28 -4.20 -19.74 19.73
CA GLU A 28 -3.27 -20.01 20.80
C GLU A 28 -3.75 -19.47 22.14
N GLN A 29 -3.52 -20.24 23.21
CA GLN A 29 -3.81 -19.87 24.60
C GLN A 29 -5.28 -19.54 24.89
N GLU A 30 -6.19 -19.86 23.96
CA GLU A 30 -7.62 -19.66 24.12
C GLU A 30 -8.35 -21.01 24.26
N PRO A 31 -9.49 -21.08 24.99
CA PRO A 31 -10.35 -22.25 25.01
C PRO A 31 -11.09 -22.41 23.69
N ASP A 32 -11.72 -23.58 23.48
CA ASP A 32 -12.62 -23.81 22.36
C ASP A 32 -13.77 -22.79 22.40
N CYS A 33 -14.13 -22.26 21.24
CA CYS A 33 -15.11 -21.18 21.11
C CYS A 33 -15.94 -21.33 19.85
N VAL A 34 -17.19 -20.89 19.90
CA VAL A 34 -18.05 -20.69 18.72
C VAL A 34 -18.42 -19.22 18.63
N LEU A 35 -18.02 -18.57 17.56
CA LEU A 35 -18.37 -17.17 17.28
C LEU A 35 -19.47 -17.11 16.23
N HIS A 36 -20.52 -16.36 16.52
CA HIS A 36 -21.62 -16.09 15.59
C HIS A 36 -21.48 -14.67 15.02
N LEU A 37 -21.23 -14.60 13.73
CA LEU A 37 -21.11 -13.34 12.99
C LEU A 37 -22.47 -12.84 12.52
N ARG A 38 -22.56 -11.55 12.23
CA ARG A 38 -23.68 -10.96 11.51
C ARG A 38 -23.60 -11.35 10.04
N GLU A 39 -24.75 -11.35 9.36
CA GLU A 39 -24.83 -11.69 7.93
C GLU A 39 -23.97 -10.78 7.06
N ASP A 40 -23.84 -9.50 7.44
CA ASP A 40 -23.09 -8.46 6.75
C ASP A 40 -21.62 -8.30 7.18
N ASP A 41 -21.16 -9.10 8.16
CA ASP A 41 -19.73 -9.15 8.53
C ASP A 41 -18.91 -9.78 7.39
N LEU A 42 -17.76 -9.19 7.09
CA LEU A 42 -16.85 -9.64 6.02
C LEU A 42 -15.64 -10.35 6.64
N ILE A 43 -15.39 -11.56 6.19
CA ILE A 43 -14.31 -12.43 6.69
C ILE A 43 -13.19 -12.46 5.64
N LEU A 44 -11.98 -12.10 6.05
CA LEU A 44 -10.79 -11.99 5.20
C LEU A 44 -9.64 -12.83 5.77
N PRO A 45 -8.76 -13.39 4.92
CA PRO A 45 -7.58 -14.16 5.38
C PRO A 45 -6.45 -13.28 5.89
N GLY A 46 -6.64 -11.97 5.94
CA GLY A 46 -5.69 -10.94 6.27
C GLY A 46 -5.61 -9.88 5.18
N LEU A 47 -5.06 -8.73 5.52
CA LEU A 47 -4.89 -7.59 4.63
C LEU A 47 -3.42 -7.42 4.26
N ILE A 48 -3.14 -6.79 3.12
CA ILE A 48 -1.79 -6.49 2.67
C ILE A 48 -1.75 -5.04 2.20
N ASP A 49 -0.84 -4.25 2.79
CA ASP A 49 -0.63 -2.86 2.37
C ASP A 49 0.50 -2.80 1.32
N MET A 50 0.17 -2.36 0.11
CA MET A 50 1.13 -2.26 -1.01
C MET A 50 1.90 -0.94 -1.03
N HIS A 51 1.66 -0.04 -0.06
CA HIS A 51 2.39 1.21 0.06
C HIS A 51 2.53 1.59 1.54
N ALA A 52 3.49 0.94 2.18
CA ALA A 52 3.80 1.16 3.58
C ALA A 52 5.19 1.77 3.74
N HIS A 53 5.42 2.38 4.89
CA HIS A 53 6.73 2.85 5.33
C HIS A 53 7.03 2.21 6.68
N ILE A 54 7.63 1.00 6.66
CA ILE A 54 7.80 0.17 7.85
C ILE A 54 9.25 0.20 8.31
N TRP A 55 9.68 1.34 8.77
CA TRP A 55 10.95 1.47 9.45
C TRP A 55 10.95 2.68 10.36
N ALA A 56 11.01 2.45 11.64
CA ALA A 56 11.12 3.45 12.67
C ALA A 56 12.32 3.19 13.56
N PRO A 57 13.56 3.36 13.11
CA PRO A 57 14.68 3.42 14.04
C PRO A 57 14.50 4.65 14.93
N PRO A 58 14.72 4.56 16.26
CA PRO A 58 14.30 5.54 17.25
C PRO A 58 14.80 6.98 17.06
N ALA A 59 15.64 7.26 16.09
CA ALA A 59 16.28 8.56 15.95
C ALA A 59 16.37 9.12 14.52
N ARG A 60 15.91 8.45 13.48
CA ARG A 60 16.29 8.84 12.10
C ARG A 60 15.18 9.13 11.10
N SER A 61 13.97 8.62 11.28
CA SER A 61 12.94 8.82 10.25
C SER A 61 11.59 9.22 10.85
N PRO A 62 11.03 10.37 10.46
CA PRO A 62 9.65 10.72 10.74
C PRO A 62 8.66 9.98 9.82
N PHE A 63 9.16 9.19 8.86
CA PHE A 63 8.33 8.47 7.90
C PHE A 63 7.99 7.06 8.36
N GLY A 64 8.92 6.33 8.97
CA GLY A 64 8.71 4.94 9.33
C GLY A 64 7.61 4.75 10.37
N VAL A 65 6.64 3.87 10.08
CA VAL A 65 5.61 3.42 11.01
C VAL A 65 6.03 2.10 11.63
N GLU A 66 5.77 1.90 12.90
CA GLU A 66 6.12 0.66 13.58
C GLU A 66 5.30 -0.52 13.07
N GLY A 67 5.97 -1.64 12.71
CA GLY A 67 5.33 -2.80 12.10
C GLY A 67 4.26 -3.47 12.97
N ASN A 68 4.36 -3.40 14.30
CA ASN A 68 3.34 -3.93 15.22
C ASN A 68 1.96 -3.31 15.00
N ARG A 69 1.89 -2.08 14.52
CA ARG A 69 0.63 -1.44 14.20
C ARG A 69 -0.10 -2.19 13.08
N TYR A 70 0.61 -2.49 11.99
CA TYR A 70 0.02 -3.25 10.88
C TYR A 70 -0.45 -4.63 11.35
N PHE A 71 0.38 -5.31 12.11
CA PHE A 71 0.05 -6.61 12.67
C PHE A 71 -1.22 -6.56 13.53
N SER A 72 -1.34 -5.62 14.45
CA SER A 72 -2.49 -5.51 15.35
C SER A 72 -3.81 -5.12 14.66
N GLU A 73 -3.74 -4.55 13.46
CA GLU A 73 -4.92 -4.17 12.66
C GLU A 73 -5.35 -5.25 11.66
N GLY A 74 -4.64 -6.38 11.59
CA GLY A 74 -4.98 -7.51 10.71
C GLY A 74 -4.23 -7.55 9.39
N PHE A 75 -3.15 -6.78 9.26
CA PHE A 75 -2.26 -6.88 8.10
C PHE A 75 -1.28 -8.03 8.28
N VAL A 76 -1.27 -8.94 7.32
CA VAL A 76 -0.39 -10.11 7.29
C VAL A 76 0.86 -9.88 6.44
N GLY A 77 0.87 -8.81 5.68
CA GLY A 77 2.00 -8.42 4.86
C GLY A 77 1.97 -6.95 4.48
N ALA A 78 3.11 -6.44 4.12
CA ALA A 78 3.23 -5.10 3.57
C ALA A 78 4.43 -4.99 2.62
N LEU A 79 4.32 -4.05 1.68
CA LEU A 79 5.39 -3.62 0.80
C LEU A 79 5.91 -2.27 1.28
N ASP A 80 7.15 -2.24 1.75
CA ASP A 80 7.83 -0.97 2.05
C ASP A 80 8.14 -0.24 0.73
N ALA A 81 7.62 0.96 0.61
CA ALA A 81 7.67 1.75 -0.62
C ALA A 81 8.89 2.69 -0.67
N GLY A 82 10.05 2.20 -0.26
CA GLY A 82 11.30 2.93 -0.34
C GLY A 82 11.55 3.88 0.82
N THR A 83 11.24 3.45 2.03
CA THR A 83 11.58 4.19 3.26
C THR A 83 13.08 4.35 3.42
N PHE A 84 13.85 3.35 3.00
CA PHE A 84 15.31 3.33 3.04
C PHE A 84 15.91 3.04 1.65
N GLY A 85 17.16 3.44 1.47
CA GLY A 85 17.97 3.14 0.30
C GLY A 85 19.04 2.08 0.62
N VAL A 86 20.00 1.93 -0.29
CA VAL A 86 21.05 0.92 -0.18
C VAL A 86 21.98 1.12 1.01
N ASN A 87 22.08 2.34 1.56
CA ASN A 87 22.94 2.61 2.71
C ASN A 87 22.46 1.91 4.00
N ASP A 88 21.17 1.68 4.11
CA ASP A 88 20.55 1.23 5.34
C ASP A 88 19.88 -0.15 5.21
N TRP A 89 20.11 -0.88 4.10
CA TRP A 89 19.50 -2.18 3.83
C TRP A 89 19.67 -3.18 4.99
N GLU A 90 20.89 -3.42 5.43
CA GLU A 90 21.16 -4.37 6.51
C GLU A 90 20.50 -3.96 7.85
N GLN A 91 20.37 -2.67 8.10
CA GLN A 91 19.74 -2.18 9.32
C GLN A 91 18.23 -2.39 9.25
N ALA A 92 17.61 -2.14 8.09
CA ALA A 92 16.19 -2.36 7.86
C ALA A 92 15.84 -3.86 7.94
N GLU A 93 16.65 -4.73 7.33
CA GLU A 93 16.48 -6.18 7.39
C GLU A 93 16.53 -6.68 8.85
N ARG A 94 17.49 -6.26 9.64
CA ARG A 94 17.58 -6.60 11.07
C ARG A 94 16.38 -6.08 11.86
N TYR A 95 15.84 -4.93 11.52
CA TYR A 95 14.65 -4.39 12.16
C TYR A 95 13.42 -5.23 11.84
N TRP A 96 13.25 -5.65 10.57
CA TRP A 96 12.12 -6.46 10.12
C TRP A 96 12.08 -7.86 10.72
N GLN A 97 13.23 -8.44 11.07
CA GLN A 97 13.30 -9.73 11.78
C GLN A 97 12.57 -9.73 13.13
N ARG A 98 12.25 -8.53 13.68
CA ARG A 98 11.44 -8.41 14.89
C ARG A 98 9.95 -8.72 14.65
N PHE A 99 9.51 -8.68 13.41
CA PHE A 99 8.10 -8.86 13.02
C PHE A 99 7.91 -10.21 12.35
N SER A 100 8.14 -11.30 13.09
CA SER A 100 7.99 -12.67 12.56
C SER A 100 6.59 -12.98 12.01
N ASN A 101 5.61 -12.20 12.44
CA ASN A 101 4.20 -12.37 12.07
C ASN A 101 3.73 -11.46 10.93
N LEU A 102 4.57 -10.55 10.47
CA LEU A 102 4.31 -9.66 9.35
C LEU A 102 5.29 -9.95 8.21
N ARG A 103 4.78 -10.33 7.06
CA ARG A 103 5.61 -10.57 5.87
C ARG A 103 5.95 -9.25 5.21
N LEU A 104 7.23 -8.98 5.04
CA LEU A 104 7.71 -7.71 4.51
C LEU A 104 8.56 -7.92 3.26
N LYS A 105 8.29 -7.12 2.24
CA LYS A 105 9.15 -6.93 1.06
C LYS A 105 9.34 -5.43 0.84
N SER A 106 10.31 -5.04 0.02
CA SER A 106 10.63 -3.63 -0.19
C SER A 106 11.03 -3.32 -1.62
N PHE A 107 10.72 -2.10 -2.02
CA PHE A 107 11.50 -1.37 -3.01
C PHE A 107 12.54 -0.50 -2.30
N LEU A 108 13.76 -0.44 -2.80
CA LEU A 108 14.79 0.46 -2.28
C LEU A 108 14.59 1.87 -2.83
N SER A 109 14.63 2.89 -2.00
CA SER A 109 14.69 4.26 -2.51
C SER A 109 15.87 4.44 -3.44
N ILE A 110 15.69 5.12 -4.58
CA ILE A 110 16.80 5.47 -5.49
C ILE A 110 17.81 6.40 -4.81
N LEU A 111 17.40 7.18 -3.80
CA LEU A 111 18.31 7.91 -2.95
C LEU A 111 18.99 6.94 -1.98
N PRO A 112 20.32 6.85 -1.97
CA PRO A 112 21.02 5.88 -1.12
C PRO A 112 20.70 5.99 0.37
N GLU A 113 20.41 7.19 0.85
CA GLU A 113 19.97 7.52 2.21
C GLU A 113 18.48 7.28 2.47
N GLY A 114 17.69 7.08 1.41
CA GLY A 114 16.24 6.91 1.49
C GLY A 114 15.53 8.12 2.11
N LEU A 115 14.40 7.85 2.78
CA LEU A 115 13.62 8.81 3.56
C LEU A 115 14.06 8.90 5.02
N THR A 116 15.21 8.32 5.36
CA THR A 116 15.70 8.25 6.75
C THR A 116 16.15 9.57 7.30
N VAL A 117 16.47 10.52 6.42
CA VAL A 117 16.78 11.91 6.75
C VAL A 117 15.77 12.81 6.03
N PHE A 118 14.84 13.37 6.76
CA PHE A 118 13.87 14.30 6.20
C PHE A 118 13.73 15.58 7.03
N PRO A 119 13.70 16.78 6.44
CA PRO A 119 14.03 17.02 5.02
C PRO A 119 15.49 16.66 4.72
N PRO A 120 15.81 16.20 3.50
CA PRO A 120 17.17 15.87 3.15
C PRO A 120 18.04 17.14 3.22
N VAL A 121 19.11 17.08 4.00
CA VAL A 121 20.01 18.23 4.21
C VAL A 121 20.90 18.45 2.98
N ALA A 122 21.30 17.35 2.36
CA ALA A 122 22.05 17.33 1.09
C ALA A 122 21.79 15.96 0.44
N PRO A 123 20.70 15.81 -0.34
CA PRO A 123 20.42 14.53 -0.98
C PRO A 123 21.46 14.24 -2.07
N THR A 124 21.76 12.96 -2.26
CA THR A 124 22.65 12.47 -3.29
C THR A 124 22.16 12.92 -4.66
N LEU A 125 23.04 13.51 -5.47
CA LEU A 125 22.72 13.92 -6.85
C LEU A 125 22.61 12.69 -7.78
N PRO A 126 21.81 12.75 -8.86
CA PRO A 126 21.66 11.63 -9.79
C PRO A 126 23.00 11.08 -10.30
N GLU A 127 23.96 11.96 -10.59
CA GLU A 127 25.30 11.59 -11.04
C GLU A 127 26.19 10.91 -9.98
N GLU A 128 25.81 11.00 -8.71
CA GLU A 128 26.50 10.39 -7.58
C GLU A 128 25.90 9.02 -7.20
N ILE A 129 24.78 8.63 -7.85
CA ILE A 129 24.12 7.35 -7.58
C ILE A 129 24.86 6.21 -8.27
N HIS A 130 25.38 5.29 -7.46
CA HIS A 130 26.07 4.11 -7.95
C HIS A 130 25.09 2.93 -8.14
N THR A 131 24.64 2.71 -9.39
CA THR A 131 23.64 1.69 -9.74
C THR A 131 24.07 0.27 -9.38
N ASP A 132 25.38 -0.03 -9.44
CA ASP A 132 25.94 -1.35 -9.05
C ASP A 132 25.54 -1.77 -7.64
N ARG A 133 25.56 -0.85 -6.67
CA ARG A 133 25.18 -1.13 -5.28
C ARG A 133 23.74 -1.63 -5.15
N TYR A 134 22.83 -1.05 -5.94
CA TYR A 134 21.42 -1.47 -5.99
C TYR A 134 21.28 -2.86 -6.62
N VAL A 135 21.96 -3.06 -7.75
CA VAL A 135 21.96 -4.36 -8.44
C VAL A 135 22.48 -5.46 -7.52
N ASP A 136 23.55 -5.20 -6.77
CA ASP A 136 24.14 -6.15 -5.83
C ASP A 136 23.16 -6.51 -4.70
N VAL A 137 22.56 -5.51 -4.05
CA VAL A 137 21.59 -5.74 -2.95
C VAL A 137 20.36 -6.48 -3.46
N ILE A 138 19.73 -6.03 -4.55
CA ILE A 138 18.51 -6.64 -5.09
C ILE A 138 18.80 -8.08 -5.52
N SER A 139 19.93 -8.33 -6.19
CA SER A 139 20.31 -9.67 -6.66
C SER A 139 20.66 -10.63 -5.52
N ALA A 140 21.20 -10.11 -4.42
CA ALA A 140 21.50 -10.91 -3.23
C ALA A 140 20.24 -11.25 -2.39
N HIS A 141 19.15 -10.46 -2.52
CA HIS A 141 17.93 -10.62 -1.72
C HIS A 141 16.65 -10.70 -2.59
N PRO A 142 16.58 -11.64 -3.57
CA PRO A 142 15.49 -11.64 -4.58
C PRO A 142 14.10 -11.90 -4.00
N GLY A 143 13.99 -12.37 -2.78
CA GLY A 143 12.72 -12.61 -2.09
C GLY A 143 12.22 -11.43 -1.26
N GLN A 144 13.06 -10.42 -1.02
CA GLN A 144 12.78 -9.29 -0.13
C GLN A 144 12.92 -7.93 -0.83
N ALA A 145 14.00 -7.71 -1.58
CA ALA A 145 14.22 -6.50 -2.37
C ALA A 145 13.63 -6.68 -3.77
N LEU A 146 12.44 -6.09 -4.02
CA LEU A 146 11.70 -6.29 -5.28
C LEU A 146 12.14 -5.36 -6.39
N GLY A 147 12.97 -4.36 -6.08
CA GLY A 147 13.45 -3.39 -7.04
C GLY A 147 13.72 -2.01 -6.44
N VAL A 148 13.53 -0.97 -7.24
CA VAL A 148 13.89 0.40 -6.88
C VAL A 148 12.68 1.32 -6.93
N LYS A 149 12.55 2.20 -5.91
CA LYS A 149 11.53 3.25 -5.80
C LYS A 149 12.14 4.60 -6.15
N VAL A 150 11.43 5.36 -6.99
CA VAL A 150 11.74 6.77 -7.26
C VAL A 150 10.59 7.67 -6.86
N GLN A 151 10.92 8.84 -6.30
CA GLN A 151 9.98 9.92 -6.01
C GLN A 151 10.27 11.09 -6.96
N LEU A 152 9.41 11.26 -7.97
CA LEU A 152 9.54 12.32 -8.94
C LEU A 152 9.06 13.66 -8.36
N GLY A 153 9.68 14.75 -8.79
CA GLY A 153 9.35 16.09 -8.30
C GLY A 153 9.72 16.34 -6.84
N TRP A 154 10.59 15.53 -6.26
CA TRP A 154 11.00 15.64 -4.87
C TRP A 154 12.04 16.77 -4.67
N LEU A 155 11.91 17.50 -3.55
CA LEU A 155 12.88 18.53 -3.16
C LEU A 155 14.26 17.94 -2.87
N PRO A 156 15.37 18.69 -3.12
CA PRO A 156 15.43 20.05 -3.65
C PRO A 156 15.55 20.13 -5.18
N TYR A 157 15.60 19.01 -5.90
CA TYR A 157 15.96 18.95 -7.33
C TYR A 157 14.72 18.87 -8.23
N LYS A 158 13.80 19.82 -8.11
CA LYS A 158 12.56 19.83 -8.90
C LYS A 158 12.83 20.29 -10.33
N SER A 159 13.12 19.36 -11.22
CA SER A 159 13.13 19.62 -12.66
C SER A 159 12.76 18.37 -13.46
N ALA A 160 12.30 18.57 -14.69
CA ALA A 160 12.00 17.45 -15.59
C ALA A 160 13.28 16.67 -15.97
N GLU A 161 14.40 17.36 -16.07
CA GLU A 161 15.71 16.76 -16.36
C GLU A 161 16.13 15.82 -15.23
N THR A 162 15.98 16.24 -13.98
CA THR A 162 16.29 15.40 -12.81
C THR A 162 15.37 14.21 -12.75
N ASP A 163 14.05 14.40 -12.91
CA ASP A 163 13.08 13.30 -12.95
C ASP A 163 13.47 12.28 -14.04
N THR A 164 13.81 12.75 -15.24
CA THR A 164 14.23 11.89 -16.35
C THR A 164 15.54 11.15 -16.03
N ALA A 165 16.52 11.81 -15.41
CA ALA A 165 17.78 11.18 -15.00
C ALA A 165 17.54 10.06 -13.98
N LEU A 166 16.72 10.31 -12.95
CA LEU A 166 16.36 9.34 -11.94
C LEU A 166 15.57 8.15 -12.54
N MET A 167 14.64 8.40 -13.46
CA MET A 167 13.91 7.34 -14.16
C MET A 167 14.82 6.43 -14.97
N ARG A 168 15.84 7.00 -15.66
CA ARG A 168 16.83 6.21 -16.39
C ARG A 168 17.68 5.34 -15.48
N LEU A 169 18.13 5.86 -14.34
CA LEU A 169 18.87 5.09 -13.34
C LEU A 169 18.04 3.94 -12.78
N CYS A 170 16.77 4.21 -12.41
CA CYS A 170 15.87 3.19 -11.93
C CYS A 170 15.63 2.10 -12.98
N ARG A 171 15.42 2.47 -14.25
CA ARG A 171 15.24 1.49 -15.33
C ARG A 171 16.50 0.65 -15.52
N GLU A 172 17.69 1.26 -15.50
CA GLU A 172 18.96 0.54 -15.56
C GLU A 172 19.10 -0.48 -14.43
N ILE A 173 18.84 -0.05 -13.20
CA ILE A 173 18.89 -0.93 -12.03
C ILE A 173 17.94 -2.11 -12.21
N ALA A 174 16.66 -1.83 -12.52
CA ALA A 174 15.64 -2.85 -12.66
C ALA A 174 15.96 -3.85 -13.79
N ASP A 175 16.43 -3.37 -14.94
CA ASP A 175 16.81 -4.23 -16.07
C ASP A 175 18.00 -5.14 -15.72
N ARG A 176 19.03 -4.60 -15.07
CA ARG A 176 20.24 -5.34 -14.69
C ARG A 176 19.99 -6.36 -13.58
N SER A 177 19.16 -6.01 -12.61
CA SER A 177 18.79 -6.91 -11.49
C SER A 177 17.59 -7.81 -11.81
N LYS A 178 16.96 -7.66 -12.99
CA LYS A 178 15.72 -8.35 -13.39
C LYS A 178 14.60 -8.15 -12.36
N SER A 179 14.49 -6.95 -11.87
CA SER A 179 13.53 -6.52 -10.84
C SER A 179 12.56 -5.48 -11.40
N HIS A 180 11.83 -4.80 -10.53
CA HIS A 180 10.80 -3.84 -10.91
C HIS A 180 11.11 -2.42 -10.44
N MET A 181 10.35 -1.46 -10.96
CA MET A 181 10.34 -0.08 -10.49
C MET A 181 9.02 0.21 -9.79
N MET A 182 9.06 1.07 -8.76
CA MET A 182 7.89 1.71 -8.22
C MET A 182 8.05 3.23 -8.34
N VAL A 183 7.12 3.89 -9.02
CA VAL A 183 7.25 5.30 -9.38
C VAL A 183 6.17 6.13 -8.72
N HIS A 184 6.61 7.06 -7.87
CA HIS A 184 5.76 8.07 -7.25
C HIS A 184 5.61 9.25 -8.22
N THR A 185 4.41 9.48 -8.70
CA THR A 185 4.12 10.50 -9.72
C THR A 185 3.49 11.77 -9.18
N SER A 186 3.17 11.82 -7.89
CA SER A 186 2.53 12.99 -7.28
C SER A 186 3.50 14.17 -7.15
N GLY A 187 3.30 15.19 -7.99
CA GLY A 187 4.15 16.38 -8.04
C GLY A 187 5.36 16.26 -8.94
N GLN A 188 5.41 15.25 -9.82
CA GLN A 188 6.45 15.08 -10.84
C GLN A 188 6.60 16.33 -11.71
N CYS A 189 7.83 16.60 -12.13
CA CYS A 189 8.15 17.71 -13.04
C CYS A 189 8.16 17.27 -14.50
N MET A 190 8.49 16.00 -14.77
CA MET A 190 8.40 15.42 -16.11
C MET A 190 6.95 15.21 -16.54
N ASP A 191 6.71 15.10 -17.84
CA ASP A 191 5.37 14.83 -18.40
C ASP A 191 4.92 13.41 -17.99
N ALA A 192 3.64 13.27 -17.62
CA ALA A 192 3.06 11.98 -17.24
C ALA A 192 3.08 10.95 -18.39
N ARG A 193 3.08 11.40 -19.66
CA ARG A 193 3.27 10.53 -20.83
C ARG A 193 4.65 9.89 -20.82
N GLU A 194 5.67 10.68 -20.51
CA GLU A 194 7.05 10.20 -20.44
C GLU A 194 7.23 9.23 -19.28
N SER A 195 6.76 9.58 -18.06
CA SER A 195 6.88 8.71 -16.90
C SER A 195 6.16 7.37 -17.10
N ALA A 196 4.96 7.38 -17.68
CA ALA A 196 4.24 6.16 -18.06
C ALA A 196 4.97 5.33 -19.12
N GLY A 197 5.69 6.00 -20.04
CA GLY A 197 6.49 5.35 -21.10
C GLY A 197 7.68 4.54 -20.58
N PHE A 198 8.27 4.92 -19.45
CA PHE A 198 9.38 4.17 -18.82
C PHE A 198 8.96 2.84 -18.21
N LEU A 199 7.68 2.69 -17.85
CA LEU A 199 7.20 1.57 -17.05
C LEU A 199 6.97 0.32 -17.92
N GLN A 200 7.32 -0.85 -17.34
CA GLN A 200 7.20 -2.16 -17.95
C GLN A 200 6.26 -3.05 -17.12
N ARG A 201 6.00 -4.28 -17.60
CA ARG A 201 5.21 -5.27 -16.88
C ARG A 201 5.76 -5.51 -15.47
N GLY A 202 4.90 -5.44 -14.47
CA GLY A 202 5.26 -5.66 -13.06
C GLY A 202 5.78 -4.42 -12.34
N ASP A 203 6.09 -3.34 -13.07
CA ASP A 203 6.35 -2.04 -12.42
C ASP A 203 5.07 -1.48 -11.80
N ILE A 204 5.22 -0.61 -10.80
CA ILE A 204 4.12 0.00 -10.08
C ILE A 204 4.12 1.51 -10.30
N LEU A 205 3.02 2.07 -10.80
CA LEU A 205 2.74 3.48 -10.80
C LEU A 205 1.88 3.81 -9.57
N THR A 206 2.47 4.50 -8.59
CA THR A 206 1.74 4.89 -7.37
C THR A 206 1.36 6.37 -7.41
N HIS A 207 0.27 6.70 -6.73
CA HIS A 207 -0.39 8.01 -6.70
C HIS A 207 -0.93 8.48 -8.07
N PRO A 208 -1.48 7.61 -8.92
CA PRO A 208 -1.98 8.01 -10.24
C PRO A 208 -3.06 9.09 -10.14
N TYR A 209 -3.84 9.07 -9.07
CA TYR A 209 -4.98 9.97 -8.86
C TYR A 209 -4.58 11.28 -8.16
N SER A 210 -3.31 11.69 -8.26
CA SER A 210 -2.83 12.94 -7.71
C SER A 210 -3.44 14.16 -8.41
N GLY A 211 -3.76 15.19 -7.63
CA GLY A 211 -4.27 16.47 -8.13
C GLY A 211 -3.19 17.53 -8.44
N PHE A 212 -1.91 17.18 -8.32
CA PHE A 212 -0.81 18.09 -8.69
C PHE A 212 -0.64 18.23 -10.21
N ALA A 213 0.26 19.14 -10.64
CA ALA A 213 0.60 19.29 -12.05
C ALA A 213 1.16 17.97 -12.65
N ASN A 214 1.12 17.87 -13.98
CA ASN A 214 1.53 16.67 -14.71
C ASN A 214 0.83 15.38 -14.23
N THR A 215 -0.47 15.49 -13.96
CA THR A 215 -1.32 14.35 -13.62
C THR A 215 -1.60 13.47 -14.84
N ILE A 216 -2.24 12.33 -14.59
CA ILE A 216 -2.65 11.36 -15.62
C ILE A 216 -3.74 11.87 -16.58
N LEU A 217 -4.28 13.06 -16.34
CA LEU A 217 -5.35 13.64 -17.16
C LEU A 217 -4.80 14.75 -18.07
N ASP A 218 -5.37 14.84 -19.27
CA ASP A 218 -5.16 15.97 -20.16
C ASP A 218 -5.95 17.23 -19.69
N GLU A 219 -5.83 18.33 -20.45
CA GLU A 219 -6.52 19.59 -20.18
C GLU A 219 -8.06 19.49 -20.28
N HIS A 220 -8.58 18.47 -20.95
CA HIS A 220 -10.00 18.19 -21.08
C HIS A 220 -10.52 17.20 -20.05
N GLY A 221 -9.65 16.68 -19.17
CA GLY A 221 -9.99 15.69 -18.14
C GLY A 221 -10.03 14.25 -18.65
N ASN A 222 -9.49 13.98 -19.84
CA ASN A 222 -9.35 12.61 -20.34
C ASN A 222 -8.07 11.99 -19.81
N VAL A 223 -8.12 10.70 -19.51
CA VAL A 223 -6.91 9.94 -19.17
C VAL A 223 -6.00 9.86 -20.40
N LEU A 224 -4.73 10.16 -20.18
CA LEU A 224 -3.71 10.11 -21.23
C LEU A 224 -3.60 8.72 -21.85
N PRO A 225 -3.56 8.58 -23.18
CA PRO A 225 -3.45 7.28 -23.86
C PRO A 225 -2.24 6.46 -23.40
N GLU A 226 -1.13 7.12 -23.08
CA GLU A 226 0.12 6.49 -22.61
C GLU A 226 -0.06 5.81 -21.25
N VAL A 227 -0.96 6.33 -20.41
CA VAL A 227 -1.31 5.73 -19.11
C VAL A 227 -2.09 4.44 -19.33
N PHE A 228 -3.07 4.42 -20.24
CA PHE A 228 -3.74 3.19 -20.63
C PHE A 228 -2.78 2.19 -21.27
N ALA A 229 -1.90 2.65 -22.16
CA ALA A 229 -0.88 1.80 -22.77
C ALA A 229 0.07 1.18 -21.71
N ALA A 230 0.42 1.91 -20.64
CA ALA A 230 1.17 1.35 -19.52
C ALA A 230 0.38 0.24 -18.81
N ARG A 231 -0.91 0.45 -18.57
CA ARG A 231 -1.78 -0.59 -18.00
C ARG A 231 -1.85 -1.84 -18.89
N GLU A 232 -2.01 -1.69 -20.20
CA GLU A 232 -2.03 -2.80 -21.16
C GLU A 232 -0.71 -3.57 -21.20
N ARG A 233 0.42 -2.91 -20.96
CA ARG A 233 1.73 -3.56 -20.80
C ARG A 233 1.84 -4.36 -19.51
N GLY A 234 0.92 -4.20 -18.56
CA GLY A 234 0.91 -4.89 -17.27
C GLY A 234 1.61 -4.13 -16.14
N VAL A 235 1.65 -2.80 -16.22
CA VAL A 235 1.98 -1.93 -15.09
C VAL A 235 0.84 -1.95 -14.10
N LEU A 236 1.15 -2.07 -12.81
CA LEU A 236 0.19 -2.00 -11.73
C LEU A 236 -0.04 -0.55 -11.29
N PHE A 237 -1.28 -0.24 -10.95
CA PHE A 237 -1.67 1.07 -10.46
C PHE A 237 -2.03 0.97 -8.98
N ASP A 238 -1.22 1.63 -8.13
CA ASP A 238 -1.43 1.68 -6.68
C ASP A 238 -2.04 3.02 -6.27
N VAL A 239 -3.12 2.99 -5.49
CA VAL A 239 -3.80 4.22 -5.04
C VAL A 239 -2.82 5.12 -4.28
N GLY A 240 -2.06 4.56 -3.31
CA GLY A 240 -1.11 5.32 -2.51
C GLY A 240 -1.76 6.58 -1.92
N TYR A 241 -2.75 6.44 -1.05
CA TYR A 241 -3.65 7.53 -0.68
C TYR A 241 -2.93 8.74 -0.05
N ALA A 242 -2.16 8.55 1.01
CA ALA A 242 -1.39 9.57 1.76
C ALA A 242 -2.12 10.91 2.03
N GLY A 243 -3.39 11.00 1.78
CA GLY A 243 -4.21 12.23 1.87
C GLY A 243 -3.83 13.26 0.82
N LYS A 244 -2.61 13.78 0.86
CA LYS A 244 -2.16 14.85 -0.07
C LYS A 244 -1.89 14.35 -1.51
N HIS A 245 -1.66 13.06 -1.70
CA HIS A 245 -1.34 12.47 -3.01
C HIS A 245 -2.56 11.96 -3.77
N PHE A 246 -3.76 12.22 -3.25
CA PHE A 246 -5.02 11.82 -3.85
C PHE A 246 -5.91 13.03 -4.15
N SER A 247 -6.68 12.96 -5.22
CA SER A 247 -7.71 13.96 -5.58
C SER A 247 -8.98 13.26 -6.02
N TRP A 248 -10.09 13.54 -5.32
CA TRP A 248 -11.40 12.99 -5.67
C TRP A 248 -11.83 13.37 -7.08
N ARG A 249 -11.48 14.57 -7.53
CA ARG A 249 -11.74 15.01 -8.90
C ARG A 249 -11.02 14.13 -9.92
N VAL A 250 -9.71 13.92 -9.75
CA VAL A 250 -8.92 13.09 -10.69
C VAL A 250 -9.38 11.64 -10.64
N PHE A 251 -9.61 11.09 -9.44
CA PHE A 251 -10.10 9.73 -9.27
C PHE A 251 -11.44 9.52 -9.99
N ARG A 252 -12.41 10.42 -9.77
CA ARG A 252 -13.74 10.36 -10.40
C ARG A 252 -13.65 10.35 -11.92
N GLN A 253 -12.83 11.24 -12.50
CA GLN A 253 -12.66 11.34 -13.94
C GLN A 253 -11.96 10.11 -14.53
N ALA A 254 -10.89 9.66 -13.91
CA ALA A 254 -10.13 8.50 -14.37
C ALA A 254 -10.91 7.19 -14.23
N TYR A 255 -11.58 7.00 -13.08
CA TYR A 255 -12.37 5.80 -12.80
C TYR A 255 -13.58 5.68 -13.74
N ALA A 256 -14.26 6.81 -14.04
CA ALA A 256 -15.36 6.84 -15.00
C ALA A 256 -14.94 6.49 -16.43
N GLN A 257 -13.67 6.70 -16.78
CA GLN A 257 -13.08 6.33 -18.08
C GLN A 257 -12.49 4.91 -18.06
N GLY A 258 -12.64 4.15 -16.97
CA GLY A 258 -12.19 2.78 -16.86
C GLY A 258 -10.75 2.59 -16.38
N LEU A 259 -10.05 3.65 -15.96
CA LEU A 259 -8.76 3.50 -15.31
C LEU A 259 -8.97 3.11 -13.85
N LYS A 260 -8.86 1.82 -13.58
CA LYS A 260 -9.00 1.22 -12.25
C LYS A 260 -7.64 1.05 -11.59
N PHE A 261 -7.62 0.92 -10.25
CA PHE A 261 -6.43 0.56 -9.49
C PHE A 261 -6.30 -0.96 -9.35
N ASP A 262 -5.08 -1.41 -9.13
CA ASP A 262 -4.75 -2.82 -8.88
C ASP A 262 -4.47 -3.09 -7.41
N THR A 263 -3.93 -2.09 -6.70
CA THR A 263 -3.62 -2.16 -5.27
C THR A 263 -4.07 -0.90 -4.53
N LEU A 264 -4.32 -1.06 -3.25
CA LEU A 264 -4.79 -0.01 -2.37
C LEU A 264 -3.78 0.21 -1.23
N GLY A 265 -2.71 0.94 -1.52
CA GLY A 265 -1.73 1.36 -0.53
C GLY A 265 -2.21 2.55 0.28
N ALA A 266 -1.90 2.57 1.59
CA ALA A 266 -2.26 3.67 2.46
C ALA A 266 -1.28 4.84 2.40
N ASP A 267 -0.02 4.55 2.14
CA ASP A 267 1.10 5.50 2.27
C ASP A 267 1.10 6.20 3.64
N LEU A 268 0.92 5.35 4.66
CA LEU A 268 0.84 5.80 6.04
C LEU A 268 2.24 6.13 6.55
N VAL A 269 2.42 7.36 7.04
CA VAL A 269 3.69 7.83 7.60
C VAL A 269 3.51 8.35 9.02
N GLU A 270 4.46 8.08 9.91
CA GLU A 270 4.39 8.43 11.33
C GLU A 270 4.18 9.94 11.55
N MET A 271 4.86 10.76 10.76
CA MET A 271 4.78 12.22 10.86
C MET A 271 3.37 12.74 10.58
N SER A 272 2.68 12.22 9.59
CA SER A 272 1.31 12.64 9.25
C SER A 272 0.27 12.00 10.16
N TYR A 273 0.50 10.78 10.58
CA TYR A 273 -0.40 10.02 11.44
C TYR A 273 -0.58 10.63 12.84
N ARG A 274 0.46 11.18 13.43
CA ARG A 274 0.42 11.82 14.76
C ARG A 274 0.08 13.30 14.71
N THR A 275 0.01 13.90 13.54
CA THR A 275 -0.22 15.34 13.40
C THR A 275 -1.71 15.66 13.46
N PRO A 276 -2.19 16.46 14.44
CA PRO A 276 -3.57 16.90 14.48
C PRO A 276 -3.98 17.59 13.16
N GLY A 277 -5.13 17.22 12.61
CA GLY A 277 -5.62 17.73 11.34
C GLY A 277 -4.92 17.14 10.09
N SER A 278 -4.10 16.10 10.27
CA SER A 278 -3.54 15.35 9.14
C SER A 278 -4.66 14.74 8.30
N LYS A 279 -4.46 14.77 6.96
CA LYS A 279 -5.36 14.15 5.98
C LYS A 279 -5.13 12.63 5.86
N VAL A 280 -4.11 12.11 6.49
CA VAL A 280 -3.82 10.68 6.50
C VAL A 280 -4.62 10.03 7.61
N VAL A 281 -5.52 9.16 7.20
CA VAL A 281 -6.27 8.26 8.08
C VAL A 281 -5.72 6.85 7.93
N ASP A 282 -6.30 5.89 8.59
CA ASP A 282 -5.93 4.50 8.43
C ASP A 282 -6.50 3.89 7.14
N GLN A 283 -6.08 2.67 6.85
CA GLN A 283 -6.53 1.92 5.68
C GLN A 283 -8.04 1.65 5.67
N PHE A 284 -8.68 1.55 6.85
CA PHE A 284 -10.13 1.26 6.94
C PHE A 284 -10.97 2.46 6.51
N HIS A 285 -10.52 3.67 6.79
CA HIS A 285 -11.16 4.89 6.28
C HIS A 285 -11.00 4.99 4.76
N ILE A 286 -9.81 4.68 4.22
CA ILE A 286 -9.54 4.73 2.78
C ILE A 286 -10.44 3.73 2.04
N LEU A 287 -10.44 2.44 2.45
CA LEU A 287 -11.28 1.43 1.82
C LEU A 287 -12.77 1.78 1.91
N SER A 288 -13.20 2.30 3.06
CA SER A 288 -14.60 2.68 3.26
C SER A 288 -15.00 3.89 2.41
N ALA A 289 -14.11 4.85 2.23
CA ALA A 289 -14.38 5.99 1.35
C ALA A 289 -14.55 5.56 -0.11
N LEU A 290 -13.73 4.63 -0.61
CA LEU A 290 -13.90 4.07 -1.95
C LEU A 290 -15.22 3.30 -2.09
N LEU A 291 -15.63 2.55 -1.07
CA LEU A 291 -16.93 1.87 -1.05
C LEU A 291 -18.11 2.87 -0.99
N ASN A 292 -17.99 3.95 -0.19
CA ASN A 292 -18.99 5.06 -0.18
C ASN A 292 -19.04 5.78 -1.54
N PHE A 293 -17.92 5.84 -2.26
CA PHE A 293 -17.87 6.39 -3.62
C PHE A 293 -18.61 5.53 -4.64
N GLY A 294 -18.80 4.24 -4.36
CA GLY A 294 -19.46 3.28 -5.26
C GLY A 294 -18.49 2.34 -5.99
N VAL A 295 -17.23 2.28 -5.58
CA VAL A 295 -16.34 1.18 -5.99
C VAL A 295 -16.88 -0.12 -5.40
N SER A 296 -16.90 -1.20 -6.18
CA SER A 296 -17.44 -2.49 -5.72
C SER A 296 -16.58 -3.08 -4.60
N ARG A 297 -17.22 -3.90 -3.74
CA ARG A 297 -16.49 -4.62 -2.68
C ARG A 297 -15.42 -5.52 -3.27
N GLU A 298 -15.74 -6.17 -4.38
CA GLU A 298 -14.84 -7.08 -5.08
C GLU A 298 -13.57 -6.35 -5.52
N GLU A 299 -13.67 -5.17 -6.13
CA GLU A 299 -12.50 -4.37 -6.54
C GLU A 299 -11.64 -3.93 -5.35
N VAL A 300 -12.28 -3.42 -4.28
CA VAL A 300 -11.56 -2.96 -3.09
C VAL A 300 -10.82 -4.11 -2.42
N PHE A 301 -11.46 -5.28 -2.24
CA PHE A 301 -10.82 -6.40 -1.56
C PHE A 301 -9.88 -7.21 -2.46
N GLN A 302 -10.07 -7.22 -3.76
CA GLN A 302 -9.02 -7.68 -4.68
C GLN A 302 -7.74 -6.84 -4.52
N ALA A 303 -7.88 -5.52 -4.42
CA ALA A 303 -6.75 -4.60 -4.27
C ALA A 303 -6.07 -4.62 -2.88
N LEU A 304 -6.74 -5.14 -1.85
CA LEU A 304 -6.20 -5.26 -0.48
C LEU A 304 -5.77 -6.67 -0.09
N VAL A 305 -6.22 -7.68 -0.82
CA VAL A 305 -6.01 -9.09 -0.44
C VAL A 305 -5.38 -9.87 -1.58
N THR A 306 -6.11 -10.07 -2.68
CA THR A 306 -5.72 -11.03 -3.72
C THR A 306 -4.57 -10.53 -4.59
N ASN A 307 -4.70 -9.33 -5.17
CA ASN A 307 -3.66 -8.79 -6.05
C ASN A 307 -2.34 -8.57 -5.32
N PRO A 308 -2.31 -7.97 -4.10
CA PRO A 308 -1.11 -7.90 -3.31
C PRO A 308 -0.49 -9.26 -2.98
N ALA A 309 -1.31 -10.24 -2.58
CA ALA A 309 -0.83 -11.57 -2.26
C ALA A 309 -0.19 -12.25 -3.46
N GLN A 310 -0.77 -12.11 -4.66
CA GLN A 310 -0.21 -12.63 -5.90
C GLN A 310 1.10 -11.93 -6.29
N TYR A 311 1.12 -10.60 -6.22
CA TYR A 311 2.31 -9.83 -6.57
C TYR A 311 3.49 -10.09 -5.62
N LEU A 312 3.21 -10.17 -4.32
CA LEU A 312 4.21 -10.40 -3.29
C LEU A 312 4.47 -11.90 -3.03
N GLU A 313 3.74 -12.81 -3.68
CA GLU A 313 3.82 -14.25 -3.45
C GLU A 313 3.58 -14.61 -1.98
N PHE A 314 2.63 -13.93 -1.32
CA PHE A 314 2.26 -14.20 0.07
C PHE A 314 1.11 -15.22 0.12
N PRO A 315 1.29 -16.39 0.76
CA PRO A 315 0.21 -17.33 0.92
C PRO A 315 -0.89 -16.77 1.84
N LEU A 316 -2.12 -16.95 1.41
CA LEU A 316 -3.32 -16.61 2.20
C LEU A 316 -3.92 -17.90 2.77
N THR A 317 -4.35 -17.87 4.03
CA THR A 317 -4.96 -19.02 4.73
C THR A 317 -5.96 -18.55 5.76
N TYR A 318 -6.97 -19.38 6.04
CA TYR A 318 -7.90 -19.19 7.17
C TYR A 318 -7.61 -20.11 8.35
N HIS A 319 -6.61 -20.98 8.26
CA HIS A 319 -6.34 -21.98 9.30
C HIS A 319 -6.02 -21.35 10.67
N ASN A 320 -5.19 -20.32 10.69
CA ASN A 320 -4.77 -19.63 11.91
C ASN A 320 -4.76 -18.10 11.73
N GLN A 321 -5.54 -17.60 10.78
CA GLN A 321 -5.49 -16.21 10.35
C GLN A 321 -6.86 -15.76 9.86
N CYS A 322 -7.41 -14.69 10.48
CA CYS A 322 -8.71 -14.16 10.12
C CYS A 322 -8.84 -12.70 10.54
N VAL A 323 -9.38 -11.89 9.66
CA VAL A 323 -9.84 -10.54 9.98
C VAL A 323 -11.32 -10.45 9.67
N VAL A 324 -12.14 -10.08 10.64
CA VAL A 324 -13.55 -9.81 10.42
C VAL A 324 -13.77 -8.31 10.44
N LEU A 325 -14.25 -7.78 9.32
CA LEU A 325 -14.65 -6.39 9.21
C LEU A 325 -16.17 -6.26 9.37
N ARG A 326 -16.58 -5.29 10.17
CA ARG A 326 -17.98 -4.97 10.39
C ARG A 326 -18.27 -3.57 9.89
N ARG A 327 -19.35 -3.43 9.12
CA ARG A 327 -19.89 -2.15 8.74
C ARG A 327 -20.50 -1.44 9.95
N GLN A 328 -20.14 -0.18 10.11
CA GLN A 328 -20.65 0.73 11.14
C GLN A 328 -21.25 1.94 10.44
N GLU A 329 -22.47 2.27 10.78
CA GLU A 329 -23.14 3.50 10.31
C GLU A 329 -22.55 4.66 11.10
N VAL A 330 -21.59 5.34 10.50
CA VAL A 330 -20.87 6.46 11.11
C VAL A 330 -20.48 7.46 10.03
N ASP A 331 -20.80 8.72 10.25
CA ASP A 331 -20.41 9.79 9.34
C ASP A 331 -18.94 10.17 9.58
N PHE A 332 -18.18 10.27 8.49
CA PHE A 332 -16.82 10.79 8.50
C PHE A 332 -16.48 11.49 7.18
N GLU A 333 -15.43 12.28 7.19
CA GLU A 333 -14.99 13.04 6.03
C GLU A 333 -13.57 12.67 5.64
N MET A 334 -13.35 12.52 4.33
CA MET A 334 -12.03 12.38 3.73
C MET A 334 -11.68 13.67 3.01
N ILE A 335 -10.53 14.26 3.35
CA ILE A 335 -10.06 15.51 2.74
C ILE A 335 -8.88 15.17 1.84
N ASP A 336 -9.00 15.45 0.55
CA ASP A 336 -7.96 15.18 -0.43
C ASP A 336 -6.82 16.22 -0.44
N GLY A 337 -5.83 16.00 -1.31
CA GLY A 337 -4.67 16.89 -1.47
C GLY A 337 -5.01 18.30 -1.94
N GLN A 338 -6.16 18.47 -2.60
CA GLN A 338 -6.64 19.75 -3.11
C GLN A 338 -7.63 20.44 -2.16
N GLY A 339 -7.99 19.80 -1.05
CA GLY A 339 -8.94 20.31 -0.07
C GLY A 339 -10.40 19.97 -0.39
N GLU A 340 -10.67 19.12 -1.39
CA GLU A 340 -12.02 18.59 -1.62
C GLU A 340 -12.39 17.65 -0.49
N VAL A 341 -13.57 17.88 0.11
CA VAL A 341 -14.12 17.06 1.18
C VAL A 341 -15.07 16.03 0.58
N TYR A 342 -14.85 14.76 0.89
CA TYR A 342 -15.73 13.66 0.53
C TYR A 342 -16.39 13.09 1.78
N ALA A 343 -17.70 13.26 1.90
CA ALA A 343 -18.50 12.78 3.02
C ALA A 343 -18.85 11.29 2.84
N CYS A 344 -18.68 10.52 3.89
CA CYS A 344 -18.94 9.08 3.97
C CYS A 344 -19.94 8.80 5.08
N GLY A 345 -20.88 7.87 4.84
CA GLY A 345 -21.94 7.51 5.79
C GLY A 345 -21.71 6.18 6.49
N PHE A 346 -20.66 5.43 6.15
CA PHE A 346 -20.33 4.19 6.84
C PHE A 346 -18.83 3.90 6.80
N LEU A 347 -18.36 3.18 7.84
CA LEU A 347 -16.99 2.72 8.00
C LEU A 347 -16.96 1.20 8.20
N TYR A 348 -16.09 0.50 7.48
CA TYR A 348 -15.71 -0.87 7.84
C TYR A 348 -14.56 -0.86 8.82
N ALA A 349 -14.73 -1.49 9.98
CA ALA A 349 -13.70 -1.58 11.00
C ALA A 349 -13.47 -3.04 11.44
N PRO A 350 -12.24 -3.44 11.81
CA PRO A 350 -11.96 -4.78 12.29
C PRO A 350 -12.59 -5.00 13.66
N VAL A 351 -13.41 -6.06 13.78
CA VAL A 351 -14.03 -6.49 15.04
C VAL A 351 -13.44 -7.78 15.59
N LEU A 352 -12.78 -8.57 14.74
CA LEU A 352 -11.98 -9.73 15.11
C LEU A 352 -10.67 -9.68 14.32
N VAL A 353 -9.56 -9.94 15.01
CA VAL A 353 -8.26 -10.12 14.38
C VAL A 353 -7.58 -11.31 15.04
N ILE A 354 -7.37 -12.38 14.28
CA ILE A 354 -6.57 -13.55 14.63
C ILE A 354 -5.43 -13.62 13.61
N GLN A 355 -4.21 -13.72 14.08
CA GLN A 355 -3.04 -13.72 13.21
C GLN A 355 -1.96 -14.68 13.72
N ASN A 356 -1.58 -15.65 12.89
CA ASN A 356 -0.69 -16.75 13.25
C ASN A 356 -1.13 -17.47 14.55
N GLY A 357 -2.43 -17.66 14.73
CA GLY A 357 -3.03 -18.26 15.91
C GLY A 357 -3.18 -17.31 17.10
N GLN A 358 -2.65 -16.10 17.07
CA GLN A 358 -2.77 -15.13 18.17
C GLN A 358 -4.06 -14.32 18.05
N LEU A 359 -4.83 -14.26 19.11
CA LEU A 359 -5.99 -13.37 19.21
C LEU A 359 -5.52 -11.96 19.55
N LEU A 360 -5.62 -11.03 18.59
CA LEU A 360 -5.19 -9.64 18.75
C LEU A 360 -6.36 -8.71 19.07
N LYS A 361 -7.55 -9.05 18.58
CA LYS A 361 -8.77 -8.27 18.79
C LYS A 361 -10.00 -9.19 18.77
N ASN A 362 -10.89 -9.01 19.75
CA ASN A 362 -12.22 -9.60 19.74
C ASN A 362 -13.23 -8.61 20.32
N GLN A 363 -14.09 -8.08 19.45
CA GLN A 363 -15.21 -7.20 19.81
C GLN A 363 -16.57 -7.86 19.46
N ILE A 364 -16.54 -9.12 19.13
CA ILE A 364 -17.73 -9.91 18.90
C ILE A 364 -18.23 -10.32 20.29
N ARG A 365 -19.36 -9.73 20.72
CA ARG A 365 -19.98 -10.11 21.98
C ARG A 365 -20.76 -11.41 21.75
N ASP A 366 -20.48 -12.41 22.56
CA ASP A 366 -21.35 -13.58 22.68
C ASP A 366 -22.75 -13.08 23.06
N LYS A 367 -23.77 -13.56 22.32
CA LYS A 367 -25.17 -13.26 22.65
C LYS A 367 -25.67 -14.24 23.69
#